data_be7ed872a3ddcf863e85de9a70d2e214
#
_entry.id   be7ed872a3ddcf863e85de9a70d2e214
#
_cell.length_a   1.000
_cell.length_b   1.000
_cell.length_c   1.000
_cell.angle_alpha   90.00
_cell.angle_beta   90.00
_cell.angle_gamma   90.00
#
_symmetry.space_group_name_H-M   'P 1'
#
loop_
_entity.id
_entity.type
_entity.pdbx_description
1 polymer ?
#
loop_
_entity_poly.entity_id
_entity_poly.type
_entity_poly.pdbx_seq_one_letter_code
_entity_poly.pdbx_strand_id
1 'polypeptide(L)'
;MIKDIAFTGSSVTDMKRARAFYEDVLGLKLSEEMAGGKWIEYQAGNGTFAITNIDPQTPGGLGTAIAFEVDDIDATVRELKQSGAKFLFDKSETPVCWIAIVYDPDGNKVVIHQRKTA
;
A
#
# COMPACT_ATOMS: atom_id res chain seq x y z
N MET A 1 -13.70 -8.64 9.36
CA MET A 1 -13.50 -7.60 8.36
C MET A 1 -12.03 -7.17 8.31
N ILE A 2 -11.64 -6.07 8.94
CA ILE A 2 -10.23 -5.70 8.99
C ILE A 2 -9.54 -6.49 10.09
N LYS A 3 -8.39 -7.12 9.73
CA LYS A 3 -7.63 -7.95 10.68
C LYS A 3 -6.43 -7.18 11.22
N ASP A 4 -5.75 -6.41 10.39
CA ASP A 4 -4.62 -5.61 10.81
C ASP A 4 -4.23 -4.63 9.71
N ILE A 5 -3.18 -3.85 9.93
CA ILE A 5 -2.60 -2.98 8.92
C ILE A 5 -1.56 -3.79 8.16
N ALA A 6 -1.81 -4.01 6.85
CA ALA A 6 -0.90 -4.80 6.03
C ALA A 6 0.44 -4.07 5.85
N PHE A 7 0.38 -2.78 5.52
CA PHE A 7 1.56 -1.94 5.36
C PHE A 7 1.16 -0.48 5.31
N THR A 8 2.12 0.41 5.54
CA THR A 8 1.99 1.83 5.22
C THR A 8 3.00 2.14 4.13
N GLY A 9 2.69 3.11 3.28
CA GLY A 9 3.55 3.40 2.14
C GLY A 9 3.65 4.88 1.85
N SER A 10 4.79 5.27 1.29
CA SER A 10 5.03 6.64 0.85
C SER A 10 5.47 6.65 -0.60
N SER A 11 4.96 7.61 -1.36
CA SER A 11 5.42 7.82 -2.73
C SER A 11 6.70 8.63 -2.74
N VAL A 12 7.64 8.21 -3.58
CA VAL A 12 8.93 8.89 -3.72
C VAL A 12 9.17 9.21 -5.19
N THR A 13 9.98 10.23 -5.45
CA THR A 13 10.29 10.66 -6.81
C THR A 13 11.64 10.11 -7.29
N ASP A 14 12.57 9.87 -6.37
CA ASP A 14 13.90 9.37 -6.68
C ASP A 14 14.15 8.15 -5.77
N MET A 15 13.99 6.96 -6.34
CA MET A 15 14.07 5.72 -5.56
C MET A 15 15.46 5.53 -4.95
N LYS A 16 16.51 5.81 -5.71
CA LYS A 16 17.88 5.63 -5.21
C LYS A 16 18.15 6.51 -3.99
N ARG A 17 17.75 7.78 -4.07
CA ARG A 17 17.93 8.73 -2.97
C ARG A 17 17.05 8.37 -1.78
N ALA A 18 15.81 7.95 -2.04
CA ALA A 18 14.90 7.53 -0.98
C ALA A 18 15.43 6.30 -0.26
N ARG A 19 15.94 5.31 -0.99
CA ARG A 19 16.51 4.11 -0.38
C ARG A 19 17.74 4.45 0.48
N ALA A 20 18.60 5.36 0.01
CA ALA A 20 19.75 5.78 0.80
C ALA A 20 19.29 6.39 2.13
N PHE A 21 18.25 7.20 2.12
CA PHE A 21 17.73 7.78 3.35
C PHE A 21 17.15 6.71 4.29
N TYR A 22 16.25 5.86 3.78
CA TYR A 22 15.58 4.88 4.64
C TYR A 22 16.53 3.78 5.10
N GLU A 23 17.44 3.33 4.25
CA GLU A 23 18.35 2.23 4.58
C GLU A 23 19.61 2.70 5.30
N ASP A 24 20.27 3.72 4.78
CA ASP A 24 21.58 4.13 5.30
C ASP A 24 21.46 5.12 6.46
N VAL A 25 20.52 6.07 6.38
CA VAL A 25 20.35 7.08 7.43
C VAL A 25 19.46 6.55 8.56
N LEU A 26 18.27 6.01 8.23
CA LEU A 26 17.34 5.52 9.24
C LEU A 26 17.60 4.07 9.64
N GLY A 27 18.38 3.33 8.87
CA GLY A 27 18.77 1.97 9.23
C GLY A 27 17.66 0.92 9.09
N LEU A 28 16.66 1.18 8.27
CA LEU A 28 15.60 0.20 8.05
C LEU A 28 16.14 -0.99 7.27
N LYS A 29 15.66 -2.18 7.62
CA LYS A 29 16.06 -3.40 6.96
C LYS A 29 15.16 -3.71 5.77
N LEU A 30 15.78 -3.87 4.61
CA LEU A 30 15.08 -4.29 3.40
C LEU A 30 14.44 -5.66 3.63
N SER A 31 13.15 -5.77 3.33
CA SER A 31 12.43 -7.03 3.43
C SER A 31 12.09 -7.59 2.05
N GLU A 32 11.58 -6.77 1.15
CA GLU A 32 11.20 -7.19 -0.19
C GLU A 32 11.48 -6.11 -1.21
N GLU A 33 11.85 -6.52 -2.41
CA GLU A 33 11.94 -5.62 -3.56
C GLU A 33 11.09 -6.22 -4.68
N MET A 34 10.13 -5.46 -5.18
CA MET A 34 9.14 -5.93 -6.16
C MET A 34 8.96 -4.92 -7.27
N ALA A 35 8.22 -5.33 -8.31
CA ALA A 35 7.84 -4.47 -9.44
C ALA A 35 9.05 -3.84 -10.11
N GLY A 36 10.13 -4.63 -10.29
CA GLY A 36 11.34 -4.14 -10.95
C GLY A 36 12.07 -3.05 -10.19
N GLY A 37 11.98 -3.05 -8.86
CA GLY A 37 12.60 -2.03 -8.02
C GLY A 37 11.74 -0.82 -7.78
N LYS A 38 10.48 -0.85 -8.20
CA LYS A 38 9.56 0.28 -8.00
C LYS A 38 8.76 0.17 -6.72
N TRP A 39 8.85 -0.95 -6.03
CA TRP A 39 8.19 -1.18 -4.74
C TRP A 39 9.21 -1.79 -3.79
N ILE A 40 9.51 -1.07 -2.72
CA ILE A 40 10.52 -1.49 -1.74
C ILE A 40 9.85 -1.57 -0.38
N GLU A 41 9.93 -2.74 0.26
CA GLU A 41 9.36 -2.95 1.58
C GLU A 41 10.44 -3.09 2.63
N TYR A 42 10.17 -2.51 3.78
CA TYR A 42 11.04 -2.55 4.95
C TYR A 42 10.29 -3.12 6.14
N GLN A 43 11.02 -3.87 6.96
CA GLN A 43 10.50 -4.34 8.24
C GLN A 43 10.81 -3.29 9.31
N ALA A 44 9.76 -2.80 9.98
CA ALA A 44 9.91 -1.83 11.07
C ALA A 44 9.19 -2.40 12.28
N GLY A 45 9.91 -3.14 13.12
CA GLY A 45 9.31 -3.88 14.22
C GLY A 45 8.33 -4.92 13.69
N ASN A 46 7.08 -4.85 14.13
CA ASN A 46 6.01 -5.72 13.64
C ASN A 46 5.30 -5.14 12.41
N GLY A 47 5.68 -3.94 11.99
CA GLY A 47 5.04 -3.27 10.88
C GLY A 47 5.83 -3.40 9.60
N THR A 48 5.14 -3.22 8.48
CA THR A 48 5.75 -3.14 7.16
C THR A 48 5.58 -1.72 6.63
N PHE A 49 6.70 -1.13 6.20
CA PHE A 49 6.71 0.17 5.54
C PHE A 49 7.21 0.00 4.11
N ALA A 50 6.55 0.65 3.16
CA ALA A 50 6.94 0.56 1.77
C ALA A 50 7.18 1.94 1.17
N ILE A 51 8.10 2.02 0.23
CA ILE A 51 8.24 3.19 -0.62
C ILE A 51 8.06 2.76 -2.07
N THR A 52 7.50 3.66 -2.88
CA THR A 52 7.19 3.32 -4.26
C THR A 52 7.26 4.57 -5.15
N ASN A 53 7.67 4.35 -6.39
CA ASN A 53 7.56 5.36 -7.43
C ASN A 53 6.66 4.90 -8.59
N ILE A 54 5.77 3.94 -8.32
CA ILE A 54 4.87 3.41 -9.35
C ILE A 54 3.95 4.51 -9.88
N ASP A 55 3.54 5.46 -9.03
CA ASP A 55 2.72 6.59 -9.45
C ASP A 55 3.45 7.89 -9.13
N PRO A 56 4.41 8.29 -9.97
CA PRO A 56 5.19 9.49 -9.71
C PRO A 56 4.43 10.79 -9.94
N GLN A 57 3.22 10.74 -10.49
CA GLN A 57 2.51 11.94 -10.89
C GLN A 57 1.92 12.69 -9.71
N THR A 58 1.71 12.02 -8.60
CA THR A 58 1.10 12.63 -7.43
C THR A 58 1.92 12.43 -6.17
N PRO A 59 3.27 12.55 -6.22
CA PRO A 59 4.05 12.27 -5.01
C PRO A 59 3.66 13.17 -3.85
N GLY A 60 3.48 14.45 -4.09
CA GLY A 60 3.03 15.35 -3.03
C GLY A 60 1.58 15.17 -2.66
N GLY A 61 0.76 14.71 -3.60
CA GLY A 61 -0.66 14.49 -3.37
C GLY A 61 -0.97 13.14 -2.77
N LEU A 62 -0.06 12.18 -2.93
CA LEU A 62 -0.28 10.86 -2.37
C LEU A 62 -0.06 10.81 -0.87
N GLY A 63 0.99 11.49 -0.41
CA GLY A 63 1.37 11.38 0.98
C GLY A 63 1.63 9.93 1.36
N THR A 64 1.23 9.57 2.57
CA THR A 64 1.33 8.22 3.07
C THR A 64 0.01 7.49 2.87
N ALA A 65 0.06 6.29 2.32
CA ALA A 65 -1.10 5.44 2.15
C ALA A 65 -1.09 4.34 3.22
N ILE A 66 -2.29 3.95 3.66
CA ILE A 66 -2.46 2.85 4.61
C ILE A 66 -3.16 1.71 3.89
N ALA A 67 -2.66 0.49 4.06
CA ALA A 67 -3.29 -0.71 3.55
C ALA A 67 -3.83 -1.52 4.74
N PHE A 68 -5.15 -1.74 4.71
CA PHE A 68 -5.81 -2.57 5.71
C PHE A 68 -5.92 -4.00 5.20
N GLU A 69 -5.47 -4.93 6.01
CA GLU A 69 -5.63 -6.35 5.70
C GLU A 69 -7.04 -6.79 6.06
N VAL A 70 -7.71 -7.45 5.11
CA VAL A 70 -9.06 -7.97 5.33
C VAL A 70 -9.05 -9.48 5.11
N ASP A 71 -10.02 -10.16 5.71
CA ASP A 71 -10.17 -11.61 5.56
C ASP A 71 -11.00 -12.00 4.34
N ASP A 72 -11.85 -11.12 3.83
CA ASP A 72 -12.69 -11.38 2.65
C ASP A 72 -12.84 -10.08 1.85
N ILE A 73 -12.00 -9.91 0.84
CA ILE A 73 -12.00 -8.68 0.06
C ILE A 73 -13.27 -8.53 -0.76
N ASP A 74 -13.86 -9.64 -1.22
CA ASP A 74 -15.11 -9.55 -2.00
C ASP A 74 -16.24 -8.99 -1.15
N ALA A 75 -16.38 -9.45 0.08
CA ALA A 75 -17.38 -8.93 1.01
C ALA A 75 -17.11 -7.47 1.35
N THR A 76 -15.84 -7.12 1.60
CA THR A 76 -15.47 -5.74 1.95
C THR A 76 -15.73 -4.79 0.80
N VAL A 77 -15.37 -5.16 -0.42
CA VAL A 77 -15.63 -4.34 -1.61
C VAL A 77 -17.13 -4.15 -1.81
N ARG A 78 -17.91 -5.20 -1.62
CA ARG A 78 -19.37 -5.12 -1.76
C ARG A 78 -19.96 -4.12 -0.76
N GLU A 79 -19.52 -4.19 0.50
CA GLU A 79 -19.99 -3.26 1.52
C GLU A 79 -19.59 -1.81 1.21
N LEU A 80 -18.37 -1.60 0.73
CA LEU A 80 -17.92 -0.28 0.33
C LEU A 80 -18.74 0.28 -0.82
N LYS A 81 -19.05 -0.53 -1.81
CA LYS A 81 -19.91 -0.11 -2.92
C LYS A 81 -21.30 0.26 -2.44
N GLN A 82 -21.86 -0.51 -1.52
CA GLN A 82 -23.19 -0.23 -0.96
C GLN A 82 -23.19 1.06 -0.16
N SER A 83 -22.07 1.41 0.47
CA SER A 83 -21.96 2.65 1.24
C SER A 83 -21.73 3.88 0.36
N GLY A 84 -21.52 3.70 -0.94
CA GLY A 84 -21.27 4.80 -1.86
C GLY A 84 -19.82 5.25 -1.90
N ALA A 85 -18.89 4.47 -1.39
CA ALA A 85 -17.48 4.82 -1.43
C ALA A 85 -16.99 4.95 -2.87
N LYS A 86 -16.10 5.92 -3.10
CA LYS A 86 -15.50 6.11 -4.42
C LYS A 86 -14.25 5.25 -4.55
N PHE A 87 -14.12 4.55 -5.67
CA PHE A 87 -12.99 3.67 -5.93
C PHE A 87 -12.03 4.33 -6.90
N LEU A 88 -10.74 4.25 -6.60
CA LEU A 88 -9.68 4.52 -7.56
C LEU A 88 -9.46 3.27 -8.42
N PHE A 89 -9.35 2.11 -7.77
CA PHE A 89 -9.25 0.81 -8.43
C PHE A 89 -10.20 -0.17 -7.77
N ASP A 90 -10.99 -0.87 -8.60
CA ASP A 90 -11.78 -1.99 -8.12
C ASP A 90 -10.84 -3.17 -7.81
N LYS A 91 -11.38 -4.26 -7.29
CA LYS A 91 -10.60 -5.43 -6.95
C LYS A 91 -9.70 -5.86 -8.11
N SER A 92 -8.43 -6.02 -7.83
CA SER A 92 -7.42 -6.47 -8.79
C SER A 92 -6.55 -7.53 -8.15
N GLU A 93 -5.97 -8.37 -8.98
CA GLU A 93 -5.09 -9.44 -8.52
C GLU A 93 -3.64 -9.12 -8.80
N THR A 94 -2.77 -9.43 -7.83
CA THR A 94 -1.33 -9.45 -8.01
C THR A 94 -0.83 -10.87 -7.73
N PRO A 95 0.43 -11.18 -8.00
CA PRO A 95 0.94 -12.51 -7.66
C PRO A 95 0.83 -12.87 -6.18
N VAL A 96 0.79 -11.89 -5.28
CA VAL A 96 0.87 -12.11 -3.83
C VAL A 96 -0.38 -11.70 -3.08
N CYS A 97 -1.32 -10.97 -3.71
CA CYS A 97 -2.46 -10.45 -3.00
C CYS A 97 -3.63 -10.10 -3.93
N TRP A 98 -4.77 -9.81 -3.29
CA TRP A 98 -5.90 -9.13 -3.92
C TRP A 98 -5.93 -7.72 -3.35
N ILE A 99 -6.21 -6.72 -4.19
CA ILE A 99 -6.10 -5.32 -3.78
C ILE A 99 -7.21 -4.50 -4.41
N ALA A 100 -7.73 -3.53 -3.66
CA ALA A 100 -8.61 -2.49 -4.16
C ALA A 100 -8.21 -1.18 -3.48
N ILE A 101 -8.46 -0.06 -4.11
CA ILE A 101 -8.14 1.25 -3.54
C ILE A 101 -9.38 2.11 -3.58
N VAL A 102 -9.76 2.64 -2.42
CA VAL A 102 -10.89 3.56 -2.27
C VAL A 102 -10.39 4.89 -1.72
N TYR A 103 -11.24 5.90 -1.81
CA TYR A 103 -10.99 7.20 -1.20
C TYR A 103 -11.83 7.32 0.07
N ASP A 104 -11.24 7.92 1.11
CA ASP A 104 -12.04 8.35 2.24
C ASP A 104 -12.79 9.63 1.87
N PRO A 105 -13.67 10.17 2.75
CA PRO A 105 -14.45 11.39 2.42
C PRO A 105 -13.59 12.61 2.09
N ASP A 106 -12.36 12.65 2.56
CA ASP A 106 -11.45 13.77 2.32
C ASP A 106 -10.52 13.54 1.14
N GLY A 107 -10.69 12.42 0.42
CA GLY A 107 -9.88 12.10 -0.75
C GLY A 107 -8.58 11.38 -0.44
N ASN A 108 -8.38 10.91 0.78
CA ASN A 108 -7.21 10.12 1.12
C ASN A 108 -7.36 8.70 0.57
N LYS A 109 -6.29 8.15 0.04
CA LYS A 109 -6.29 6.78 -0.49
C LYS A 109 -6.24 5.78 0.66
N VAL A 110 -7.13 4.79 0.57
CA VAL A 110 -7.17 3.68 1.51
C VAL A 110 -7.07 2.40 0.69
N VAL A 111 -6.06 1.61 0.97
CA VAL A 111 -5.83 0.34 0.27
C VAL A 111 -6.49 -0.77 1.06
N ILE A 112 -7.32 -1.55 0.36
CA ILE A 112 -7.94 -2.77 0.90
C ILE A 112 -7.12 -3.93 0.36
N HIS A 113 -6.61 -4.76 1.24
CA HIS A 113 -5.59 -5.75 0.88
C HIS A 113 -5.96 -7.10 1.47
N GLN A 114 -5.90 -8.14 0.66
CA GLN A 114 -6.02 -9.52 1.14
C GLN A 114 -4.83 -10.30 0.61
N ARG A 115 -3.95 -10.70 1.54
CA ARG A 115 -2.78 -11.49 1.18
C ARG A 115 -3.22 -12.86 0.73
N LYS A 116 -2.63 -13.35 -0.35
CA LYS A 116 -2.82 -14.73 -0.75
C LYS A 116 -2.12 -15.61 0.26
N THR A 117 -2.80 -16.65 0.69
CA THR A 117 -2.21 -17.56 1.66
C THR A 117 -0.99 -18.26 1.05
N ALA A 118 0.01 -18.43 1.88
CA ALA A 118 1.21 -19.14 1.48
C ALA A 118 0.92 -20.62 1.25
#